data_3072c200fcbc0b79d7d2cfdbf0e67e73
#
_entry.id   3072c200fcbc0b79d7d2cfdbf0e67e73
#
_cell.length_a   1.000
_cell.length_b   1.000
_cell.length_c   1.000
_cell.angle_alpha   90.00
_cell.angle_beta   90.00
_cell.angle_gamma   90.00
#
_symmetry.space_group_name_H-M   'P 1'
#
loop_
_entity.id
_entity.type
_entity.pdbx_description
1 polymer ?
#
loop_
_entity_poly.entity_id
_entity_poly.type
_entity_poly.pdbx_seq_one_letter_code
_entity_poly.pdbx_strand_id
1 'polypeptide(L)'
;MSASESALLPDSLLLNGREFRYLDVQQYPANSPTDLNGYEARVLDFCRQWLNGAQEFTLHTSGSTGTPQSVTMTRQQLEASARRTGDYFDLGPGERMLVCLNCEYVGGIMMLVRAFERRMHLTIVEPQADPFALVPAEADFDFTSFVPLQLRAILAAGHAPRLNRMKAILVGGAAVEKGLERDIQQLTVPVYLTYGMTETASHIALRRLNGPNPTPTYRVLPGIEVGQDERGCLTIQADVTRNELITTNDRVNLLDAHTFEWLGRADFVINSGGVKVQAEKVEQVLEMALMELGLTTRAFVAGRADERLGEQVSAFLEGPALPAAQQQQLQALLGQRLGKYEIPRELVFVPQFSTTASGKLDRRATIQSAP
;
A
#
# COMPACT_ATOMS: atom_id res chain seq x y z
N MET A 1 24.37 34.41 13.55
CA MET A 1 23.55 33.70 12.60
C MET A 1 24.31 33.65 11.29
N SER A 2 24.87 32.50 10.95
CA SER A 2 25.76 32.33 9.79
C SER A 2 24.96 32.19 8.50
N ALA A 3 25.48 32.77 7.42
CA ALA A 3 24.87 32.87 6.09
C ALA A 3 24.90 31.54 5.28
N SER A 4 24.67 30.38 5.91
CA SER A 4 24.80 29.05 5.27
C SER A 4 23.53 28.21 5.18
N GLU A 5 22.34 28.75 5.47
CA GLU A 5 21.08 27.98 5.47
C GLU A 5 19.95 28.58 4.63
N SER A 6 20.27 29.26 3.54
CA SER A 6 19.30 29.46 2.48
C SER A 6 19.42 28.30 1.47
N ALA A 7 19.08 27.08 1.88
CA ALA A 7 18.66 26.08 0.91
C ALA A 7 17.49 26.71 0.17
N LEU A 8 17.69 27.06 -1.11
CA LEU A 8 16.64 27.65 -1.96
C LEU A 8 15.43 26.72 -1.89
N LEU A 9 14.32 27.22 -1.35
CA LEU A 9 13.08 26.48 -1.33
C LEU A 9 12.72 26.09 -2.77
N PRO A 10 12.21 24.87 -3.01
CA PRO A 10 11.87 24.48 -4.35
C PRO A 10 10.79 25.39 -4.92
N ASP A 11 11.02 25.90 -6.12
CA ASP A 11 10.09 26.71 -6.90
C ASP A 11 9.61 25.99 -8.17
N SER A 12 10.02 24.74 -8.32
CA SER A 12 9.70 23.88 -9.46
C SER A 12 9.52 22.42 -9.03
N LEU A 13 8.97 21.61 -9.92
CA LEU A 13 8.92 20.16 -9.86
C LEU A 13 9.50 19.53 -11.14
N LEU A 14 10.02 18.32 -11.04
CA LEU A 14 10.39 17.50 -12.19
C LEU A 14 9.28 16.47 -12.46
N LEU A 15 8.75 16.45 -13.68
CA LEU A 15 7.74 15.46 -14.12
C LEU A 15 8.24 14.78 -15.39
N ASN A 16 8.51 13.48 -15.31
CA ASN A 16 9.11 12.68 -16.38
C ASN A 16 10.37 13.32 -16.99
N GLY A 17 11.24 13.88 -16.13
CA GLY A 17 12.48 14.55 -16.55
C GLY A 17 12.32 15.98 -17.08
N ARG A 18 11.09 16.51 -17.17
CA ARG A 18 10.82 17.91 -17.55
C ARG A 18 10.60 18.76 -16.31
N GLU A 19 11.21 19.94 -16.28
CA GLU A 19 11.03 20.89 -15.19
C GLU A 19 9.82 21.80 -15.44
N PHE A 20 9.01 21.98 -14.40
CA PHE A 20 7.87 22.88 -14.38
C PHE A 20 7.97 23.80 -13.17
N ARG A 21 8.10 25.12 -13.40
CA ARG A 21 8.09 26.08 -12.31
C ARG A 21 6.70 26.22 -11.71
N TYR A 22 6.59 26.40 -10.41
CA TYR A 22 5.29 26.51 -9.73
C TYR A 22 4.43 27.64 -10.29
N LEU A 23 5.03 28.77 -10.71
CA LEU A 23 4.30 29.88 -11.35
C LEU A 23 3.65 29.43 -12.68
N ASP A 24 4.33 28.58 -13.46
CA ASP A 24 3.79 28.10 -14.73
C ASP A 24 2.69 27.06 -14.47
N VAL A 25 2.88 26.18 -13.45
CA VAL A 25 1.88 25.19 -13.01
C VAL A 25 0.60 25.87 -12.52
N GLN A 26 0.68 26.98 -11.80
CA GLN A 26 -0.49 27.75 -11.35
C GLN A 26 -1.37 28.24 -12.50
N GLN A 27 -0.78 28.48 -13.67
CA GLN A 27 -1.46 28.94 -14.88
C GLN A 27 -1.88 27.81 -15.83
N TYR A 28 -1.59 26.53 -15.47
CA TYR A 28 -1.97 25.37 -16.27
C TYR A 28 -3.51 25.37 -16.54
N PRO A 29 -4.03 25.05 -17.74
CA PRO A 29 -3.29 24.59 -18.93
C PRO A 29 -2.83 25.71 -19.88
N ALA A 30 -3.07 27.01 -19.59
CA ALA A 30 -2.89 28.10 -20.53
C ALA A 30 -1.46 28.21 -21.12
N ASN A 31 -0.44 27.83 -20.34
CA ASN A 31 0.98 27.91 -20.74
C ASN A 31 1.63 26.51 -20.80
N SER A 32 0.85 25.47 -21.01
CA SER A 32 1.36 24.09 -20.94
C SER A 32 1.85 23.59 -22.30
N PRO A 33 2.84 22.68 -22.30
CA PRO A 33 3.19 21.94 -23.49
C PRO A 33 1.99 21.19 -24.04
N THR A 34 1.87 21.15 -25.36
CA THR A 34 0.75 20.49 -26.07
C THR A 34 0.93 18.97 -26.19
N ASP A 35 2.07 18.45 -25.78
CA ASP A 35 2.50 17.07 -25.89
C ASP A 35 2.45 16.29 -24.55
N LEU A 36 1.72 16.78 -23.55
CA LEU A 36 1.51 16.09 -22.28
C LEU A 36 0.64 14.84 -22.47
N ASN A 37 1.07 13.72 -21.84
CA ASN A 37 0.21 12.55 -21.75
C ASN A 37 -0.88 12.72 -20.68
N GLY A 38 -1.84 11.77 -20.64
CA GLY A 38 -2.95 11.87 -19.71
C GLY A 38 -2.55 11.80 -18.23
N TYR A 39 -1.43 11.12 -17.87
CA TYR A 39 -0.90 11.10 -16.51
C TYR A 39 -0.31 12.45 -16.11
N GLU A 40 0.54 13.02 -16.98
CA GLU A 40 1.17 14.34 -16.75
C GLU A 40 0.13 15.45 -16.59
N ALA A 41 -0.89 15.44 -17.44
CA ALA A 41 -1.99 16.41 -17.38
C ALA A 41 -2.72 16.35 -16.01
N ARG A 42 -3.00 15.14 -15.50
CA ARG A 42 -3.65 14.96 -14.19
C ARG A 42 -2.77 15.41 -13.03
N VAL A 43 -1.47 15.08 -13.07
CA VAL A 43 -0.51 15.54 -12.05
C VAL A 43 -0.45 17.05 -12.00
N LEU A 44 -0.30 17.70 -13.16
CA LEU A 44 -0.23 19.17 -13.24
C LEU A 44 -1.53 19.83 -12.82
N ASP A 45 -2.70 19.25 -13.15
CA ASP A 45 -3.99 19.79 -12.70
C ASP A 45 -4.15 19.71 -11.18
N PHE A 46 -3.77 18.60 -10.54
CA PHE A 46 -3.75 18.52 -9.08
C PHE A 46 -2.80 19.54 -8.47
N CYS A 47 -1.56 19.64 -8.98
CA CYS A 47 -0.58 20.62 -8.50
C CYS A 47 -1.08 22.05 -8.66
N ARG A 48 -1.73 22.38 -9.79
CA ARG A 48 -2.38 23.67 -10.02
C ARG A 48 -3.45 23.97 -8.98
N GLN A 49 -4.35 23.01 -8.73
CA GLN A 49 -5.40 23.19 -7.72
C GLN A 49 -4.79 23.42 -6.34
N TRP A 50 -3.75 22.64 -5.98
CA TRP A 50 -3.05 22.76 -4.70
C TRP A 50 -2.38 24.13 -4.57
N LEU A 51 -1.59 24.54 -5.55
CA LEU A 51 -0.84 25.81 -5.55
C LEU A 51 -1.76 27.03 -5.59
N ASN A 52 -2.96 26.92 -6.18
CA ASN A 52 -3.98 27.98 -6.23
C ASN A 52 -4.92 27.98 -5.01
N GLY A 53 -4.64 27.15 -4.00
CA GLY A 53 -5.36 27.20 -2.72
C GLY A 53 -6.74 26.55 -2.74
N ALA A 54 -7.01 25.59 -3.63
CA ALA A 54 -8.24 24.80 -3.60
C ALA A 54 -8.45 24.16 -2.21
N GLN A 55 -9.69 24.15 -1.73
CA GLN A 55 -10.04 23.71 -0.37
C GLN A 55 -10.58 22.27 -0.33
N GLU A 56 -11.01 21.74 -1.46
CA GLU A 56 -11.55 20.38 -1.58
C GLU A 56 -10.93 19.67 -2.78
N PHE A 57 -10.73 18.37 -2.63
CA PHE A 57 -10.13 17.49 -3.64
C PHE A 57 -10.94 16.21 -3.73
N THR A 58 -11.31 15.81 -4.94
CA THR A 58 -11.96 14.52 -5.19
C THR A 58 -10.89 13.46 -5.45
N LEU A 59 -10.85 12.46 -4.59
CA LEU A 59 -9.96 11.30 -4.69
C LEU A 59 -10.75 10.06 -5.10
N HIS A 60 -10.09 9.16 -5.83
CA HIS A 60 -10.71 7.89 -6.18
C HIS A 60 -10.22 6.78 -5.26
N THR A 61 -11.15 5.96 -4.77
CA THR A 61 -10.79 4.73 -4.08
C THR A 61 -10.46 3.65 -5.10
N SER A 62 -9.48 2.81 -4.78
CA SER A 62 -9.16 1.66 -5.63
C SER A 62 -10.20 0.53 -5.58
N GLY A 63 -11.25 0.69 -4.76
CA GLY A 63 -12.38 -0.22 -4.57
C GLY A 63 -11.97 -1.68 -4.33
N SER A 64 -12.03 -2.18 -3.11
CA SER A 64 -11.91 -3.63 -2.84
C SER A 64 -13.09 -4.43 -3.44
N THR A 65 -14.15 -3.74 -3.85
CA THR A 65 -15.38 -4.28 -4.46
C THR A 65 -15.42 -4.13 -5.98
N GLY A 66 -14.33 -3.62 -6.61
CA GLY A 66 -14.22 -3.51 -8.07
C GLY A 66 -14.76 -2.20 -8.68
N THR A 67 -15.65 -1.48 -8.01
CA THR A 67 -16.15 -0.19 -8.52
C THR A 67 -15.45 0.96 -7.80
N PRO A 68 -14.68 1.83 -8.51
CA PRO A 68 -14.09 3.00 -7.92
C PRO A 68 -15.16 3.93 -7.34
N GLN A 69 -15.00 4.37 -6.11
CA GLN A 69 -15.83 5.38 -5.49
C GLN A 69 -15.04 6.69 -5.36
N SER A 70 -15.74 7.81 -5.50
CA SER A 70 -15.14 9.12 -5.29
C SER A 70 -15.34 9.56 -3.84
N VAL A 71 -14.27 10.00 -3.21
CA VAL A 71 -14.27 10.56 -1.84
C VAL A 71 -13.76 11.98 -1.93
N THR A 72 -14.54 12.93 -1.39
CA THR A 72 -14.09 14.32 -1.28
C THR A 72 -13.37 14.53 0.05
N MET A 73 -12.13 15.02 -0.04
CA MET A 73 -11.28 15.36 1.10
C MET A 73 -11.02 16.85 1.11
N THR A 74 -11.06 17.45 2.30
CA THR A 74 -10.67 18.85 2.46
C THR A 74 -9.15 19.00 2.46
N ARG A 75 -8.67 20.17 2.05
CA ARG A 75 -7.27 20.56 2.16
C ARG A 75 -6.73 20.30 3.56
N GLN A 76 -7.48 20.70 4.59
CA GLN A 76 -7.09 20.54 5.99
C GLN A 76 -6.84 19.06 6.37
N GLN A 77 -7.66 18.12 5.89
CA GLN A 77 -7.45 16.69 6.12
C GLN A 77 -6.17 16.19 5.46
N LEU A 78 -5.92 16.59 4.21
CA LEU A 78 -4.70 16.20 3.47
C LEU A 78 -3.45 16.78 4.12
N GLU A 79 -3.47 18.07 4.51
CA GLU A 79 -2.38 18.73 5.24
C GLU A 79 -2.09 18.07 6.58
N ALA A 80 -3.14 17.75 7.36
CA ALA A 80 -2.98 17.07 8.64
C ALA A 80 -2.27 15.71 8.49
N SER A 81 -2.67 14.90 7.50
CA SER A 81 -2.02 13.64 7.18
C SER A 81 -0.56 13.83 6.74
N ALA A 82 -0.31 14.84 5.88
CA ALA A 82 1.02 15.13 5.39
C ALA A 82 1.98 15.61 6.50
N ARG A 83 1.52 16.50 7.37
CA ARG A 83 2.29 16.98 8.54
C ARG A 83 2.64 15.82 9.47
N ARG A 84 1.68 14.97 9.80
CA ARG A 84 1.87 13.81 10.69
C ARG A 84 2.94 12.85 10.15
N THR A 85 2.90 12.55 8.85
CA THR A 85 3.94 11.74 8.21
C THR A 85 5.30 12.45 8.22
N GLY A 86 5.30 13.74 7.88
CA GLY A 86 6.52 14.54 7.85
C GLY A 86 7.18 14.67 9.21
N ASP A 87 6.41 14.85 10.28
CA ASP A 87 6.91 14.90 11.67
C ASP A 87 7.46 13.55 12.11
N TYR A 88 6.78 12.46 11.76
CA TYR A 88 7.22 11.11 12.13
C TYR A 88 8.58 10.74 11.52
N PHE A 89 8.85 11.16 10.28
CA PHE A 89 10.09 10.86 9.56
C PHE A 89 11.08 12.02 9.54
N ASP A 90 10.80 13.12 10.25
CA ASP A 90 11.63 14.33 10.27
C ASP A 90 11.94 14.81 8.84
N LEU A 91 10.89 14.91 8.00
CA LEU A 91 11.00 15.41 6.64
C LEU A 91 10.93 16.94 6.63
N GLY A 92 11.79 17.58 5.86
CA GLY A 92 11.90 19.02 5.84
C GLY A 92 12.35 19.64 4.52
N PRO A 93 12.52 20.96 4.52
CA PRO A 93 12.92 21.72 3.33
C PRO A 93 14.23 21.22 2.71
N GLY A 94 14.27 21.16 1.38
CA GLY A 94 15.45 20.77 0.62
C GLY A 94 15.65 19.27 0.44
N GLU A 95 14.89 18.43 1.14
CA GLU A 95 14.90 16.99 0.90
C GLU A 95 14.19 16.64 -0.42
N ARG A 96 14.52 15.51 -0.98
CA ARG A 96 14.13 15.07 -2.32
C ARG A 96 13.13 13.91 -2.23
N MET A 97 11.95 14.11 -2.80
CA MET A 97 10.90 13.11 -2.83
C MET A 97 10.76 12.51 -4.22
N LEU A 98 10.79 11.19 -4.32
CA LEU A 98 10.40 10.46 -5.53
C LEU A 98 8.92 10.09 -5.45
N VAL A 99 8.12 10.54 -6.42
CA VAL A 99 6.71 10.17 -6.60
C VAL A 99 6.60 9.28 -7.81
N CYS A 100 6.27 8.00 -7.59
CA CYS A 100 6.18 6.97 -8.63
C CYS A 100 4.90 6.12 -8.49
N LEU A 101 3.95 6.60 -7.68
CA LEU A 101 2.61 6.04 -7.55
C LEU A 101 1.63 6.79 -8.44
N ASN A 102 0.54 6.11 -8.82
CA ASN A 102 -0.51 6.74 -9.61
C ASN A 102 -1.22 7.83 -8.80
N CYS A 103 -1.11 9.08 -9.28
CA CYS A 103 -1.73 10.26 -8.68
C CYS A 103 -3.25 10.39 -8.96
N GLU A 104 -3.91 9.36 -9.46
CA GLU A 104 -5.38 9.25 -9.43
C GLU A 104 -5.87 8.73 -8.07
N TYR A 105 -5.00 8.07 -7.31
CA TYR A 105 -5.31 7.46 -6.03
C TYR A 105 -4.62 8.19 -4.88
N VAL A 106 -5.19 8.06 -3.69
CA VAL A 106 -4.70 8.72 -2.48
C VAL A 106 -3.21 8.50 -2.20
N GLY A 107 -2.66 7.32 -2.54
CA GLY A 107 -1.24 7.01 -2.32
C GLY A 107 -0.30 7.95 -3.07
N GLY A 108 -0.55 8.19 -4.37
CA GLY A 108 0.25 9.10 -5.20
C GLY A 108 0.00 10.57 -4.84
N ILE A 109 -1.27 10.98 -4.68
CA ILE A 109 -1.64 12.34 -4.31
C ILE A 109 -0.99 12.75 -2.99
N MET A 110 -1.01 11.89 -1.98
CA MET A 110 -0.42 12.23 -0.68
C MET A 110 1.10 12.36 -0.71
N MET A 111 1.78 11.80 -1.71
CA MET A 111 3.21 12.09 -1.90
C MET A 111 3.41 13.53 -2.39
N LEU A 112 2.56 14.02 -3.31
CA LEU A 112 2.59 15.42 -3.76
C LEU A 112 2.29 16.37 -2.58
N VAL A 113 1.23 16.09 -1.82
CA VAL A 113 0.84 16.92 -0.66
C VAL A 113 1.95 16.98 0.39
N ARG A 114 2.58 15.85 0.72
CA ARG A 114 3.71 15.80 1.67
C ARG A 114 4.88 16.66 1.20
N ALA A 115 5.22 16.59 -0.08
CA ALA A 115 6.31 17.38 -0.63
C ALA A 115 6.01 18.88 -0.59
N PHE A 116 4.80 19.31 -0.93
CA PHE A 116 4.39 20.72 -0.82
C PHE A 116 4.42 21.20 0.65
N GLU A 117 3.81 20.44 1.57
CA GLU A 117 3.76 20.80 3.00
C GLU A 117 5.14 20.84 3.66
N ARG A 118 6.06 19.98 3.22
CA ARG A 118 7.41 19.90 3.76
C ARG A 118 8.46 20.64 2.96
N ARG A 119 8.04 21.31 1.87
CA ARG A 119 8.92 22.08 0.98
C ARG A 119 10.08 21.25 0.45
N MET A 120 9.75 20.04 -0.01
CA MET A 120 10.71 19.09 -0.58
C MET A 120 10.83 19.26 -2.09
N HIS A 121 11.99 18.92 -2.65
CA HIS A 121 12.15 18.82 -4.09
C HIS A 121 11.35 17.62 -4.63
N LEU A 122 10.49 17.85 -5.61
CA LEU A 122 9.62 16.86 -6.22
C LEU A 122 10.22 16.32 -7.51
N THR A 123 10.45 15.01 -7.57
CA THR A 123 10.64 14.27 -8.81
C THR A 123 9.49 13.29 -8.97
N ILE A 124 8.74 13.43 -10.06
CA ILE A 124 7.54 12.66 -10.37
C ILE A 124 7.80 11.87 -11.64
N VAL A 125 7.56 10.58 -11.61
CA VAL A 125 7.67 9.71 -12.77
C VAL A 125 6.39 8.91 -12.97
N GLU A 126 6.10 8.57 -14.21
CA GLU A 126 4.94 7.74 -14.54
C GLU A 126 5.04 6.38 -13.82
N PRO A 127 3.93 5.88 -13.24
CA PRO A 127 3.94 4.63 -12.50
C PRO A 127 4.33 3.44 -13.38
N GLN A 128 5.37 2.73 -12.98
CA GLN A 128 5.82 1.49 -13.59
C GLN A 128 6.45 0.57 -12.54
N ALA A 129 6.79 -0.66 -12.93
CA ALA A 129 7.35 -1.65 -12.02
C ALA A 129 8.69 -1.22 -11.43
N ASP A 130 9.60 -0.68 -12.25
CA ASP A 130 10.88 -0.13 -11.80
C ASP A 130 10.98 1.36 -12.12
N PRO A 131 10.55 2.26 -11.21
CA PRO A 131 10.61 3.70 -11.42
C PRO A 131 12.04 4.26 -11.54
N PHE A 132 13.05 3.55 -11.04
CA PHE A 132 14.44 3.98 -11.17
C PHE A 132 14.98 3.95 -12.61
N ALA A 133 14.30 3.21 -13.50
CA ALA A 133 14.62 3.25 -14.93
C ALA A 133 14.28 4.60 -15.60
N LEU A 134 13.43 5.42 -14.97
CA LEU A 134 12.97 6.73 -15.48
C LEU A 134 13.73 7.92 -14.89
N VAL A 135 14.66 7.70 -13.99
CA VAL A 135 15.44 8.76 -13.34
C VAL A 135 16.94 8.52 -13.53
N PRO A 136 17.76 9.57 -13.59
CA PRO A 136 19.22 9.43 -13.71
C PRO A 136 19.80 8.50 -12.65
N ALA A 137 20.85 7.76 -13.00
CA ALA A 137 21.47 6.78 -12.09
C ALA A 137 22.07 7.45 -10.84
N GLU A 138 22.52 8.68 -10.97
CA GLU A 138 23.09 9.53 -9.92
C GLU A 138 22.04 10.25 -9.08
N ALA A 139 20.77 10.25 -9.49
CA ALA A 139 19.72 10.92 -8.73
C ALA A 139 19.51 10.23 -7.37
N ASP A 140 19.56 11.02 -6.32
CA ASP A 140 19.32 10.61 -4.94
C ASP A 140 17.97 11.12 -4.45
N PHE A 141 17.34 10.33 -3.61
CA PHE A 141 16.07 10.66 -2.97
C PHE A 141 16.15 10.37 -1.47
N ASP A 142 15.44 11.16 -0.69
CA ASP A 142 15.43 11.04 0.76
C ASP A 142 14.20 10.28 1.25
N PHE A 143 13.08 10.34 0.49
CA PHE A 143 11.83 9.68 0.85
C PHE A 143 11.01 9.25 -0.36
N THR A 144 10.31 8.12 -0.23
CA THR A 144 9.40 7.61 -1.26
C THR A 144 8.38 6.64 -0.70
N SER A 145 7.39 6.29 -1.52
CA SER A 145 6.41 5.23 -1.26
C SER A 145 6.28 4.34 -2.47
N PHE A 146 6.24 3.02 -2.25
CA PHE A 146 6.08 2.00 -3.29
C PHE A 146 4.86 1.10 -3.02
N VAL A 147 4.34 0.50 -4.07
CA VAL A 147 3.55 -0.73 -3.92
C VAL A 147 4.50 -1.94 -3.84
N PRO A 148 4.07 -3.08 -3.25
CA PRO A 148 4.93 -4.26 -3.12
C PRO A 148 5.53 -4.73 -4.44
N LEU A 149 4.77 -4.66 -5.54
CA LEU A 149 5.22 -5.02 -6.87
C LEU A 149 6.43 -4.17 -7.33
N GLN A 150 6.38 -2.86 -7.09
CA GLN A 150 7.49 -1.96 -7.42
C GLN A 150 8.73 -2.30 -6.61
N LEU A 151 8.58 -2.43 -5.28
CA LEU A 151 9.73 -2.73 -4.42
C LEU A 151 10.39 -4.07 -4.80
N ARG A 152 9.61 -5.09 -5.18
CA ARG A 152 10.13 -6.37 -5.70
C ARG A 152 10.94 -6.16 -6.97
N ALA A 153 10.42 -5.42 -7.95
CA ALA A 153 11.11 -5.16 -9.21
C ALA A 153 12.40 -4.34 -9.01
N ILE A 154 12.36 -3.33 -8.15
CA ILE A 154 13.51 -2.49 -7.77
C ILE A 154 14.62 -3.33 -7.14
N LEU A 155 14.27 -4.25 -6.22
CA LEU A 155 15.24 -5.15 -5.59
C LEU A 155 15.82 -6.13 -6.60
N ALA A 156 15.00 -6.70 -7.48
CA ALA A 156 15.44 -7.59 -8.57
C ALA A 156 16.36 -6.89 -9.58
N ALA A 157 16.16 -5.61 -9.83
CA ALA A 157 17.00 -4.77 -10.67
C ALA A 157 18.32 -4.33 -9.98
N GLY A 158 18.55 -4.70 -8.70
CA GLY A 158 19.79 -4.41 -8.00
C GLY A 158 19.87 -2.98 -7.42
N HIS A 159 18.77 -2.27 -7.30
CA HIS A 159 18.75 -0.88 -6.81
C HIS A 159 18.78 -0.74 -5.27
N ALA A 160 19.05 -1.82 -4.52
CA ALA A 160 19.21 -1.77 -3.07
C ALA A 160 20.20 -0.68 -2.57
N PRO A 161 21.36 -0.43 -3.22
CA PRO A 161 22.26 0.65 -2.81
C PRO A 161 21.63 2.05 -2.92
N ARG A 162 20.74 2.28 -3.90
CA ARG A 162 20.02 3.56 -4.04
C ARG A 162 18.97 3.73 -2.94
N LEU A 163 18.24 2.66 -2.64
CA LEU A 163 17.26 2.65 -1.55
C LEU A 163 17.93 2.94 -0.20
N ASN A 164 19.09 2.36 0.05
CA ASN A 164 19.83 2.51 1.32
C ASN A 164 20.35 3.92 1.60
N ARG A 165 20.26 4.85 0.63
CA ARG A 165 20.59 6.28 0.83
C ARG A 165 19.40 7.10 1.32
N MET A 166 18.19 6.53 1.33
CA MET A 166 16.99 7.22 1.78
C MET A 166 16.88 7.26 3.30
N LYS A 167 16.11 8.19 3.83
CA LYS A 167 15.73 8.25 5.26
C LYS A 167 14.75 7.14 5.63
N ALA A 168 13.73 6.96 4.80
CA ALA A 168 12.71 5.93 4.97
C ALA A 168 11.98 5.61 3.67
N ILE A 169 11.40 4.42 3.61
CA ILE A 169 10.56 3.95 2.50
C ILE A 169 9.23 3.49 3.07
N LEU A 170 8.14 3.97 2.47
CA LEU A 170 6.80 3.44 2.73
C LEU A 170 6.45 2.36 1.71
N VAL A 171 5.76 1.34 2.16
CA VAL A 171 5.18 0.30 1.31
C VAL A 171 3.70 0.18 1.65
N GLY A 172 2.84 0.21 0.63
CA GLY A 172 1.40 0.15 0.88
C GLY A 172 0.58 -0.22 -0.34
N GLY A 173 -0.73 -0.14 -0.20
CA GLY A 173 -1.67 -0.41 -1.28
C GLY A 173 -2.01 -1.89 -1.49
N ALA A 174 -1.18 -2.82 -1.01
CA ALA A 174 -1.42 -4.27 -1.03
C ALA A 174 -0.66 -4.95 0.11
N ALA A 175 -0.97 -6.22 0.37
CA ALA A 175 -0.22 -7.03 1.31
C ALA A 175 1.22 -7.25 0.83
N VAL A 176 2.16 -7.29 1.77
CA VAL A 176 3.55 -7.64 1.53
C VAL A 176 3.70 -9.14 1.79
N GLU A 177 4.03 -9.89 0.74
CA GLU A 177 4.24 -11.33 0.81
C GLU A 177 5.52 -11.66 1.62
N LYS A 178 5.56 -12.84 2.23
CA LYS A 178 6.70 -13.28 3.06
C LYS A 178 8.02 -13.32 2.30
N GLY A 179 7.97 -13.65 1.00
CA GLY A 179 9.14 -13.58 0.11
C GLY A 179 9.73 -12.17 0.05
N LEU A 180 8.89 -11.18 -0.17
CA LEU A 180 9.33 -9.78 -0.21
C LEU A 180 9.75 -9.28 1.20
N GLU A 181 9.06 -9.68 2.29
CA GLU A 181 9.49 -9.35 3.66
C GLU A 181 10.92 -9.85 3.92
N ARG A 182 11.26 -11.07 3.45
CA ARG A 182 12.61 -11.62 3.56
C ARG A 182 13.63 -10.81 2.73
N ASP A 183 13.26 -10.46 1.49
CA ASP A 183 14.17 -9.72 0.61
C ASP A 183 14.41 -8.28 1.13
N ILE A 184 13.44 -7.66 1.79
CA ILE A 184 13.57 -6.36 2.46
C ILE A 184 14.62 -6.40 3.60
N GLN A 185 14.89 -7.55 4.22
CA GLN A 185 15.90 -7.65 5.30
C GLN A 185 17.31 -7.28 4.85
N GLN A 186 17.63 -7.34 3.57
CA GLN A 186 18.92 -6.88 3.04
C GLN A 186 19.09 -5.36 3.02
N LEU A 187 17.98 -4.61 3.16
CA LEU A 187 18.00 -3.16 3.17
C LEU A 187 18.38 -2.61 4.55
N THR A 188 19.26 -1.60 4.55
CA THR A 188 19.61 -0.84 5.76
C THR A 188 18.67 0.34 6.00
N VAL A 189 18.08 0.89 4.94
CA VAL A 189 17.05 1.93 5.06
C VAL A 189 15.82 1.40 5.79
N PRO A 190 15.22 2.19 6.69
CA PRO A 190 13.96 1.84 7.32
C PRO A 190 12.82 1.65 6.30
N VAL A 191 12.19 0.46 6.27
CA VAL A 191 11.03 0.17 5.43
C VAL A 191 9.80 -0.05 6.30
N TYR A 192 8.72 0.65 6.01
CA TYR A 192 7.48 0.60 6.77
C TYR A 192 6.30 0.20 5.90
N LEU A 193 5.54 -0.78 6.35
CA LEU A 193 4.23 -1.08 5.80
C LEU A 193 3.20 -0.11 6.37
N THR A 194 2.43 0.50 5.49
CA THR A 194 1.40 1.48 5.87
C THR A 194 0.04 0.81 6.08
N TYR A 195 -0.69 1.26 7.08
CA TYR A 195 -2.10 0.94 7.27
C TYR A 195 -2.95 2.21 7.21
N GLY A 196 -3.95 2.21 6.35
CA GLY A 196 -4.89 3.32 6.15
C GLY A 196 -5.76 3.12 4.92
N MET A 197 -6.61 4.08 4.66
CA MET A 197 -7.60 4.07 3.59
C MET A 197 -7.79 5.48 3.02
N THR A 198 -8.57 5.62 1.96
CA THR A 198 -8.83 6.94 1.37
C THR A 198 -9.54 7.85 2.36
N GLU A 199 -10.48 7.30 3.12
CA GLU A 199 -11.30 8.00 4.12
C GLU A 199 -10.47 8.54 5.30
N THR A 200 -9.26 8.04 5.50
CA THR A 200 -8.28 8.55 6.49
C THR A 200 -7.17 9.40 5.85
N ALA A 201 -7.38 9.91 4.65
CA ALA A 201 -6.40 10.71 3.91
C ALA A 201 -5.02 10.03 3.80
N SER A 202 -4.95 8.73 3.67
CA SER A 202 -3.76 7.88 3.64
C SER A 202 -3.57 7.08 4.94
N HIS A 203 -2.30 6.78 5.29
CA HIS A 203 -2.01 5.91 6.42
C HIS A 203 -2.18 6.61 7.78
N ILE A 204 -2.67 5.83 8.73
CA ILE A 204 -2.83 6.21 10.14
C ILE A 204 -1.88 5.44 11.07
N ALA A 205 -1.31 4.34 10.58
CA ALA A 205 -0.39 3.52 11.35
C ALA A 205 0.70 2.92 10.46
N LEU A 206 1.81 2.57 11.06
CA LEU A 206 3.01 2.06 10.41
C LEU A 206 3.52 0.79 11.10
N ARG A 207 3.93 -0.20 10.30
CA ARG A 207 4.59 -1.41 10.77
C ARG A 207 6.02 -1.46 10.21
N ARG A 208 7.02 -1.53 11.07
CA ARG A 208 8.41 -1.68 10.67
C ARG A 208 8.65 -3.08 10.08
N LEU A 209 9.17 -3.16 8.85
CA LEU A 209 9.41 -4.44 8.17
C LEU A 209 10.81 -5.00 8.37
N ASN A 210 11.83 -4.14 8.55
CA ASN A 210 13.24 -4.54 8.60
C ASN A 210 14.02 -3.85 9.72
N GLY A 211 15.33 -4.15 9.82
CA GLY A 211 16.25 -3.57 10.78
C GLY A 211 16.26 -4.30 12.12
N PRO A 212 16.82 -3.72 13.19
CA PRO A 212 17.06 -4.43 14.44
C PRO A 212 15.78 -4.84 15.20
N ASN A 213 14.65 -4.17 14.92
CA ASN A 213 13.38 -4.40 15.61
C ASN A 213 12.22 -4.47 14.62
N PRO A 214 12.16 -5.47 13.71
CA PRO A 214 10.95 -5.69 12.92
C PRO A 214 9.83 -6.13 13.85
N THR A 215 8.61 -5.66 13.57
CA THR A 215 7.45 -5.97 14.42
C THR A 215 6.29 -6.50 13.60
N PRO A 216 5.47 -7.42 14.10
CA PRO A 216 4.21 -7.78 13.48
C PRO A 216 3.13 -6.72 13.70
N THR A 217 3.34 -5.77 14.61
CA THR A 217 2.35 -4.80 15.05
C THR A 217 2.44 -3.48 14.29
N TYR A 218 1.29 -2.85 14.11
CA TYR A 218 1.18 -1.48 13.63
C TYR A 218 1.21 -0.51 14.80
N ARG A 219 2.04 0.52 14.68
CA ARG A 219 2.06 1.66 15.59
C ARG A 219 1.23 2.80 15.00
N VAL A 220 0.23 3.24 15.75
CA VAL A 220 -0.65 4.35 15.39
C VAL A 220 0.14 5.66 15.43
N LEU A 221 -0.07 6.51 14.44
CA LEU A 221 0.58 7.83 14.37
C LEU A 221 -0.02 8.78 15.41
N PRO A 222 0.75 9.77 15.90
CA PRO A 222 0.29 10.71 16.92
C PRO A 222 -1.00 11.45 16.52
N GLY A 223 -1.90 11.68 17.49
CA GLY A 223 -3.16 12.40 17.29
C GLY A 223 -4.26 11.60 16.60
N ILE A 224 -4.12 10.28 16.53
CA ILE A 224 -5.15 9.36 16.02
C ILE A 224 -5.61 8.47 17.17
N GLU A 225 -6.91 8.41 17.37
CA GLU A 225 -7.54 7.51 18.33
C GLU A 225 -8.04 6.27 17.60
N VAL A 226 -7.78 5.11 18.18
CA VAL A 226 -8.22 3.82 17.67
C VAL A 226 -8.95 3.03 18.74
N GLY A 227 -9.91 2.22 18.31
CA GLY A 227 -10.69 1.33 19.16
C GLY A 227 -11.16 0.11 18.37
N GLN A 228 -12.09 -0.64 18.92
CA GLN A 228 -12.72 -1.79 18.26
C GLN A 228 -14.25 -1.72 18.39
N ASP A 229 -14.94 -2.16 17.33
CA ASP A 229 -16.38 -2.41 17.40
C ASP A 229 -16.67 -3.81 18.01
N GLU A 230 -17.96 -4.16 18.13
CA GLU A 230 -18.40 -5.47 18.67
C GLU A 230 -17.93 -6.68 17.84
N ARG A 231 -17.56 -6.47 16.56
CA ARG A 231 -17.01 -7.50 15.66
C ARG A 231 -15.50 -7.66 15.83
N GLY A 232 -14.84 -6.81 16.65
CA GLY A 232 -13.39 -6.71 16.75
C GLY A 232 -12.76 -5.98 15.56
N CYS A 233 -13.54 -5.17 14.83
CA CYS A 233 -13.04 -4.36 13.73
C CYS A 233 -12.53 -3.02 14.24
N LEU A 234 -11.43 -2.54 13.63
CA LEU A 234 -10.80 -1.29 14.00
C LEU A 234 -11.74 -0.11 13.78
N THR A 235 -11.86 0.73 14.80
CA THR A 235 -12.48 2.06 14.69
C THR A 235 -11.40 3.13 14.76
N ILE A 236 -11.62 4.24 14.04
CA ILE A 236 -10.62 5.31 13.85
C ILE A 236 -11.33 6.65 14.04
N GLN A 237 -10.74 7.53 14.85
CA GLN A 237 -11.21 8.90 15.01
C GLN A 237 -10.01 9.86 15.04
N ALA A 238 -10.02 10.89 14.21
CA ALA A 238 -8.95 11.88 14.11
C ALA A 238 -9.41 13.12 13.33
N ASP A 239 -8.57 14.14 13.27
CA ASP A 239 -8.75 15.31 12.41
C ASP A 239 -8.89 14.94 10.92
N VAL A 240 -8.15 13.92 10.45
CA VAL A 240 -8.27 13.39 9.09
C VAL A 240 -9.62 12.74 8.78
N THR A 241 -10.38 12.35 9.79
CA THR A 241 -11.76 11.87 9.67
C THR A 241 -12.79 12.94 10.05
N ARG A 242 -12.40 14.22 10.15
CA ARG A 242 -13.23 15.34 10.69
C ARG A 242 -13.73 15.07 12.12
N ASN A 243 -12.97 14.31 12.89
CA ASN A 243 -13.34 13.78 14.20
C ASN A 243 -14.61 12.89 14.19
N GLU A 244 -15.03 12.40 13.02
CA GLU A 244 -16.06 11.39 12.91
C GLU A 244 -15.44 10.00 13.18
N LEU A 245 -16.20 9.13 13.84
CA LEU A 245 -15.78 7.75 14.08
C LEU A 245 -15.99 6.93 12.80
N ILE A 246 -14.89 6.48 12.21
CA ILE A 246 -14.93 5.54 11.09
C ILE A 246 -14.80 4.11 11.63
N THR A 247 -15.71 3.23 11.23
CA THR A 247 -15.62 1.80 11.52
C THR A 247 -15.17 1.06 10.27
N THR A 248 -14.09 0.31 10.38
CA THR A 248 -13.54 -0.48 9.27
C THR A 248 -14.15 -1.88 9.22
N ASN A 249 -13.76 -2.66 8.21
CA ASN A 249 -13.96 -4.11 8.18
C ASN A 249 -12.67 -4.88 8.50
N ASP A 250 -11.65 -4.21 9.02
CA ASP A 250 -10.38 -4.82 9.39
C ASP A 250 -10.40 -5.27 10.85
N ARG A 251 -10.38 -6.57 11.07
CA ARG A 251 -10.27 -7.15 12.41
C ARG A 251 -8.85 -6.99 12.93
N VAL A 252 -8.75 -6.54 14.15
CA VAL A 252 -7.47 -6.29 14.81
C VAL A 252 -7.42 -6.93 16.20
N ASN A 253 -6.22 -7.12 16.72
CA ASN A 253 -5.98 -7.33 18.15
C ASN A 253 -5.36 -6.03 18.68
N LEU A 254 -6.13 -5.26 19.42
CA LEU A 254 -5.68 -4.00 20.02
C LEU A 254 -4.85 -4.33 21.28
N LEU A 255 -3.54 -4.06 21.22
CA LEU A 255 -2.62 -4.35 22.32
C LEU A 255 -2.61 -3.23 23.35
N ASP A 256 -2.72 -2.00 22.89
CA ASP A 256 -2.86 -0.78 23.69
C ASP A 256 -3.49 0.35 22.84
N ALA A 257 -3.58 1.56 23.37
CA ALA A 257 -4.17 2.71 22.68
C ALA A 257 -3.42 3.15 21.40
N HIS A 258 -2.21 2.63 21.19
CA HIS A 258 -1.32 3.07 20.11
C HIS A 258 -0.75 1.93 19.27
N THR A 259 -1.13 0.69 19.57
CA THR A 259 -0.53 -0.49 18.93
C THR A 259 -1.56 -1.58 18.68
N PHE A 260 -1.61 -2.08 17.47
CA PHE A 260 -2.50 -3.19 17.11
C PHE A 260 -1.83 -4.19 16.15
N GLU A 261 -2.31 -5.42 16.18
CA GLU A 261 -2.05 -6.44 15.17
C GLU A 261 -3.24 -6.50 14.21
N TRP A 262 -2.96 -6.48 12.92
CA TRP A 262 -3.99 -6.72 11.91
C TRP A 262 -4.20 -8.22 11.73
N LEU A 263 -5.44 -8.67 11.89
CA LEU A 263 -5.80 -10.09 11.83
C LEU A 263 -6.40 -10.51 10.48
N GLY A 264 -6.86 -9.53 9.70
CA GLY A 264 -7.52 -9.74 8.43
C GLY A 264 -8.87 -9.03 8.35
N ARG A 265 -9.62 -9.26 7.29
CA ARG A 265 -10.90 -8.59 7.06
C ARG A 265 -12.09 -9.41 7.57
N ALA A 266 -13.06 -8.73 8.15
CA ALA A 266 -14.29 -9.36 8.65
C ALA A 266 -15.13 -9.98 7.52
N ASP A 267 -15.08 -9.39 6.32
CA ASP A 267 -15.77 -9.86 5.13
C ASP A 267 -15.06 -11.04 4.43
N PHE A 268 -13.86 -11.43 4.88
CA PHE A 268 -13.14 -12.63 4.41
C PHE A 268 -13.13 -13.75 5.44
N VAL A 269 -13.91 -13.65 6.51
CA VAL A 269 -14.11 -14.74 7.46
C VAL A 269 -14.95 -15.84 6.81
N ILE A 270 -14.42 -17.07 6.80
CA ILE A 270 -15.06 -18.26 6.25
C ILE A 270 -15.78 -19.00 7.38
N ASN A 271 -17.08 -19.29 7.22
CA ASN A 271 -17.85 -20.05 8.21
C ASN A 271 -17.85 -21.53 7.87
N SER A 272 -16.81 -22.24 8.28
CA SER A 272 -16.62 -23.67 7.96
C SER A 272 -17.05 -24.57 9.10
N GLY A 273 -18.20 -25.24 8.95
CA GLY A 273 -18.71 -26.16 9.96
C GLY A 273 -18.99 -25.50 11.31
N GLY A 274 -19.44 -24.25 11.33
CA GLY A 274 -19.68 -23.46 12.53
C GLY A 274 -18.44 -22.82 13.14
N VAL A 275 -17.26 -23.03 12.55
CA VAL A 275 -16.00 -22.39 12.97
C VAL A 275 -15.72 -21.20 12.07
N LYS A 276 -15.43 -20.03 12.67
CA LYS A 276 -15.00 -18.82 11.96
C LYS A 276 -13.51 -18.92 11.66
N VAL A 277 -13.16 -19.13 10.40
CA VAL A 277 -11.79 -19.21 9.88
C VAL A 277 -11.40 -17.89 9.25
N GLN A 278 -10.29 -17.29 9.70
CA GLN A 278 -9.75 -16.09 9.10
C GLN A 278 -8.93 -16.47 7.86
N ALA A 279 -9.39 -16.07 6.67
CA ALA A 279 -8.74 -16.44 5.41
C ALA A 279 -7.27 -16.03 5.35
N GLU A 280 -6.95 -14.82 5.79
CA GLU A 280 -5.59 -14.26 5.75
C GLU A 280 -4.59 -15.02 6.65
N LYS A 281 -5.07 -15.59 7.77
CA LYS A 281 -4.25 -16.48 8.60
C LYS A 281 -3.84 -17.73 7.83
N VAL A 282 -4.80 -18.32 7.12
CA VAL A 282 -4.54 -19.52 6.30
C VAL A 282 -3.64 -19.19 5.11
N GLU A 283 -3.82 -18.02 4.49
CA GLU A 283 -2.97 -17.51 3.40
C GLU A 283 -1.51 -17.38 3.82
N GLN A 284 -1.24 -16.84 5.00
CA GLN A 284 0.13 -16.72 5.51
C GLN A 284 0.82 -18.09 5.65
N VAL A 285 0.07 -19.09 6.14
CA VAL A 285 0.61 -20.45 6.28
C VAL A 285 0.79 -21.12 4.92
N LEU A 286 -0.17 -20.91 3.99
CA LEU A 286 -0.10 -21.39 2.61
C LEU A 286 1.12 -20.81 1.88
N GLU A 287 1.34 -19.50 1.99
CA GLU A 287 2.50 -18.83 1.39
C GLU A 287 3.83 -19.40 1.92
N MET A 288 3.95 -19.56 3.24
CA MET A 288 5.15 -20.18 3.83
C MET A 288 5.37 -21.60 3.32
N ALA A 289 4.31 -22.41 3.20
CA ALA A 289 4.41 -23.78 2.69
C ALA A 289 4.80 -23.81 1.20
N LEU A 290 4.26 -22.92 0.37
CA LEU A 290 4.67 -22.78 -1.03
C LEU A 290 6.14 -22.41 -1.16
N MET A 291 6.62 -21.43 -0.36
CA MET A 291 8.04 -21.04 -0.34
C MET A 291 8.97 -22.20 0.05
N GLU A 292 8.59 -22.99 1.06
CA GLU A 292 9.36 -24.14 1.51
C GLU A 292 9.49 -25.21 0.43
N LEU A 293 8.47 -25.36 -0.42
CA LEU A 293 8.49 -26.24 -1.58
C LEU A 293 9.19 -25.62 -2.80
N GLY A 294 9.74 -24.39 -2.69
CA GLY A 294 10.38 -23.67 -3.80
C GLY A 294 9.39 -23.18 -4.86
N LEU A 295 8.11 -23.06 -4.52
CA LEU A 295 7.04 -22.60 -5.42
C LEU A 295 6.83 -21.10 -5.26
N THR A 296 6.82 -20.37 -6.40
CA THR A 296 6.59 -18.91 -6.46
C THR A 296 5.17 -18.56 -6.89
N THR A 297 4.25 -19.51 -6.81
CA THR A 297 2.85 -19.36 -7.21
C THR A 297 2.14 -18.38 -6.29
N ARG A 298 1.43 -17.40 -6.86
CA ARG A 298 0.54 -16.52 -6.10
C ARG A 298 -0.66 -17.33 -5.63
N ALA A 299 -1.09 -17.09 -4.38
CA ALA A 299 -2.22 -17.80 -3.81
C ALA A 299 -3.07 -16.87 -2.93
N PHE A 300 -4.35 -17.21 -2.78
CA PHE A 300 -5.24 -16.66 -1.77
C PHE A 300 -6.24 -17.71 -1.29
N VAL A 301 -6.92 -17.44 -0.18
CA VAL A 301 -7.88 -18.35 0.43
C VAL A 301 -9.27 -17.70 0.46
N ALA A 302 -10.29 -18.48 0.15
CA ALA A 302 -11.68 -18.04 0.24
C ALA A 302 -12.61 -19.20 0.61
N GLY A 303 -13.80 -18.85 1.09
CA GLY A 303 -14.91 -19.80 1.27
C GLY A 303 -15.53 -20.18 -0.07
N ARG A 304 -15.79 -21.45 -0.28
CA ARG A 304 -16.70 -21.96 -1.32
C ARG A 304 -17.89 -22.68 -0.67
N ALA A 305 -19.05 -22.55 -1.25
CA ALA A 305 -20.24 -23.21 -0.74
C ALA A 305 -20.04 -24.72 -0.61
N ASP A 306 -20.42 -25.30 0.53
CA ASP A 306 -20.35 -26.72 0.84
C ASP A 306 -21.64 -27.13 1.57
N GLU A 307 -22.30 -28.19 1.09
CA GLU A 307 -23.60 -28.63 1.62
C GLU A 307 -23.55 -29.05 3.12
N ARG A 308 -22.40 -29.51 3.61
CA ARG A 308 -22.24 -30.02 4.98
C ARG A 308 -21.69 -28.98 5.93
N LEU A 309 -20.84 -28.07 5.42
CA LEU A 309 -20.10 -27.12 6.25
C LEU A 309 -20.67 -25.70 6.14
N GLY A 310 -21.61 -25.47 5.21
CA GLY A 310 -21.99 -24.13 4.78
C GLY A 310 -20.95 -23.54 3.82
N GLU A 311 -19.71 -23.40 4.31
CA GLU A 311 -18.56 -23.03 3.49
C GLU A 311 -17.39 -23.97 3.78
N GLN A 312 -16.65 -24.35 2.75
CA GLN A 312 -15.32 -24.98 2.89
C GLN A 312 -14.20 -23.97 2.62
N VAL A 313 -13.09 -24.16 3.31
CA VAL A 313 -11.87 -23.39 3.03
C VAL A 313 -11.25 -23.92 1.75
N SER A 314 -11.09 -23.05 0.75
CA SER A 314 -10.48 -23.36 -0.55
C SER A 314 -9.28 -22.46 -0.80
N ALA A 315 -8.16 -23.03 -1.26
CA ALA A 315 -6.97 -22.30 -1.65
C ALA A 315 -6.94 -22.14 -3.17
N PHE A 316 -6.86 -20.91 -3.65
CA PHE A 316 -6.74 -20.55 -5.06
C PHE A 316 -5.27 -20.30 -5.37
N LEU A 317 -4.74 -20.97 -6.40
CA LEU A 317 -3.35 -20.87 -6.84
C LEU A 317 -3.32 -20.41 -8.29
N GLU A 318 -2.47 -19.42 -8.59
CA GLU A 318 -2.31 -18.90 -9.96
C GLU A 318 -1.36 -19.79 -10.75
N GLY A 319 -1.79 -20.20 -11.93
CA GLY A 319 -0.99 -21.00 -12.86
C GLY A 319 -1.53 -22.42 -13.07
N PRO A 320 -0.73 -23.30 -13.68
CA PRO A 320 -1.11 -24.68 -13.94
C PRO A 320 -1.21 -25.49 -12.65
N ALA A 321 -1.99 -26.59 -12.69
CA ALA A 321 -2.10 -27.50 -11.59
C ALA A 321 -0.71 -28.07 -11.20
N LEU A 322 -0.42 -28.06 -9.91
CA LEU A 322 0.81 -28.65 -9.38
C LEU A 322 0.80 -30.17 -9.58
N PRO A 323 1.96 -30.82 -9.78
CA PRO A 323 2.08 -32.27 -9.76
C PRO A 323 1.49 -32.88 -8.47
N ALA A 324 0.85 -34.03 -8.57
CA ALA A 324 0.17 -34.68 -7.45
C ALA A 324 1.06 -34.84 -6.18
N ALA A 325 2.35 -35.14 -6.39
CA ALA A 325 3.31 -35.24 -5.28
C ALA A 325 3.50 -33.90 -4.54
N GLN A 326 3.58 -32.78 -5.28
CA GLN A 326 3.69 -31.45 -4.67
C GLN A 326 2.40 -31.04 -3.97
N GLN A 327 1.21 -31.37 -4.53
CA GLN A 327 -0.06 -31.14 -3.85
C GLN A 327 -0.14 -31.89 -2.53
N GLN A 328 0.31 -33.15 -2.48
CA GLN A 328 0.36 -33.95 -1.26
C GLN A 328 1.32 -33.36 -0.22
N GLN A 329 2.51 -32.93 -0.65
CA GLN A 329 3.48 -32.27 0.23
C GLN A 329 2.91 -30.95 0.79
N LEU A 330 2.28 -30.14 -0.05
CA LEU A 330 1.63 -28.90 0.36
C LEU A 330 0.54 -29.17 1.41
N GLN A 331 -0.35 -30.13 1.16
CA GLN A 331 -1.40 -30.52 2.09
C GLN A 331 -0.83 -31.04 3.42
N ALA A 332 0.27 -31.81 3.39
CA ALA A 332 0.94 -32.29 4.61
C ALA A 332 1.50 -31.14 5.44
N LEU A 333 2.16 -30.14 4.81
CA LEU A 333 2.67 -28.95 5.49
C LEU A 333 1.55 -28.10 6.10
N LEU A 334 0.45 -27.90 5.36
CA LEU A 334 -0.72 -27.19 5.87
C LEU A 334 -1.35 -27.92 7.06
N GLY A 335 -1.47 -29.25 6.98
CA GLY A 335 -2.02 -30.08 8.06
C GLY A 335 -1.20 -30.06 9.35
N GLN A 336 0.11 -29.80 9.27
CA GLN A 336 0.99 -29.65 10.44
C GLN A 336 0.84 -28.30 11.16
N ARG A 337 0.35 -27.27 10.47
CA ARG A 337 0.39 -25.87 10.93
C ARG A 337 -0.98 -25.26 11.16
N LEU A 338 -2.02 -25.82 10.59
CA LEU A 338 -3.39 -25.32 10.64
C LEU A 338 -4.29 -26.24 11.46
N GLY A 339 -5.28 -25.65 12.09
CA GLY A 339 -6.34 -26.39 12.75
C GLY A 339 -7.22 -27.14 11.75
N LYS A 340 -7.88 -28.21 12.18
CA LYS A 340 -8.70 -29.12 11.35
C LYS A 340 -9.68 -28.41 10.39
N TYR A 341 -10.28 -27.30 10.80
CA TYR A 341 -11.24 -26.53 10.02
C TYR A 341 -10.59 -25.42 9.19
N GLU A 342 -9.32 -25.12 9.42
CA GLU A 342 -8.54 -24.11 8.69
C GLU A 342 -7.82 -24.69 7.47
N ILE A 343 -7.62 -26.03 7.43
CA ILE A 343 -6.93 -26.69 6.32
C ILE A 343 -7.77 -26.57 5.06
N PRO A 344 -7.24 -25.98 3.96
CA PRO A 344 -7.92 -25.94 2.68
C PRO A 344 -8.27 -27.36 2.19
N ARG A 345 -9.55 -27.58 1.94
CA ARG A 345 -10.06 -28.88 1.45
C ARG A 345 -9.88 -29.03 -0.04
N GLU A 346 -9.72 -27.90 -0.72
CA GLU A 346 -9.62 -27.84 -2.16
C GLU A 346 -8.47 -26.93 -2.57
N LEU A 347 -7.69 -27.33 -3.56
CA LEU A 347 -6.72 -26.52 -4.26
C LEU A 347 -7.28 -26.19 -5.65
N VAL A 348 -7.65 -24.94 -5.87
CA VAL A 348 -8.24 -24.47 -7.12
C VAL A 348 -7.14 -23.79 -7.93
N PHE A 349 -6.87 -24.31 -9.12
CA PHE A 349 -5.86 -23.73 -10.02
C PHE A 349 -6.52 -22.83 -11.05
N VAL A 350 -6.11 -21.57 -11.08
CA VAL A 350 -6.63 -20.55 -11.99
C VAL A 350 -5.50 -20.06 -12.87
N PRO A 351 -5.63 -20.06 -14.19
CA PRO A 351 -4.54 -19.68 -15.09
C PRO A 351 -3.93 -18.32 -14.78
N GLN A 352 -4.78 -17.35 -14.46
CA GLN A 352 -4.39 -15.98 -14.08
C GLN A 352 -5.44 -15.38 -13.16
N PHE A 353 -4.98 -14.70 -12.10
CA PHE A 353 -5.87 -13.97 -11.21
C PHE A 353 -6.39 -12.68 -11.85
N SER A 354 -7.68 -12.40 -11.65
CA SER A 354 -8.27 -11.11 -12.01
C SER A 354 -7.70 -9.99 -11.16
N THR A 355 -7.50 -8.82 -11.76
CA THR A 355 -7.01 -7.63 -11.06
C THR A 355 -7.97 -6.45 -11.24
N THR A 356 -8.06 -5.60 -10.23
CA THR A 356 -8.77 -4.32 -10.29
C THR A 356 -8.02 -3.33 -11.19
N ALA A 357 -8.64 -2.21 -11.55
CA ALA A 357 -8.00 -1.11 -12.29
C ALA A 357 -6.75 -0.54 -11.59
N SER A 358 -6.65 -0.69 -10.27
CA SER A 358 -5.47 -0.30 -9.48
C SER A 358 -4.39 -1.39 -9.39
N GLY A 359 -4.55 -2.52 -10.09
CA GLY A 359 -3.61 -3.66 -10.08
C GLY A 359 -3.70 -4.56 -8.84
N LYS A 360 -4.70 -4.38 -7.97
CA LYS A 360 -4.93 -5.25 -6.81
C LYS A 360 -5.63 -6.53 -7.23
N LEU A 361 -5.42 -7.62 -6.50
CA LEU A 361 -6.16 -8.87 -6.68
C LEU A 361 -7.68 -8.64 -6.51
N ASP A 362 -8.44 -8.98 -7.54
CA ASP A 362 -9.90 -9.07 -7.47
C ASP A 362 -10.29 -10.51 -7.14
N ARG A 363 -10.42 -10.80 -5.84
CA ARG A 363 -10.79 -12.13 -5.36
C ARG A 363 -12.15 -12.57 -5.89
N ARG A 364 -13.13 -11.65 -5.90
CA ARG A 364 -14.50 -11.97 -6.33
C ARG A 364 -14.56 -12.37 -7.79
N ALA A 365 -13.96 -11.56 -8.67
CA ALA A 365 -13.90 -11.89 -10.10
C ALA A 365 -13.11 -13.18 -10.35
N THR A 366 -12.00 -13.41 -9.62
CA THR A 366 -11.20 -14.64 -9.71
C THR A 366 -12.01 -15.86 -9.29
N ILE A 367 -12.75 -15.80 -8.16
CA ILE A 367 -13.59 -16.92 -7.68
C ILE A 367 -14.71 -17.23 -8.69
N GLN A 368 -15.33 -16.20 -9.28
CA GLN A 368 -16.40 -16.37 -10.26
C GLN A 368 -15.93 -16.99 -11.58
N SER A 369 -14.67 -16.76 -11.97
CA SER A 369 -14.06 -17.33 -13.19
C SER A 369 -13.37 -18.68 -12.95
N ALA A 370 -13.25 -19.10 -11.71
CA ALA A 370 -12.59 -20.36 -11.36
C ALA A 370 -13.48 -21.58 -11.71
N PRO A 371 -12.87 -22.72 -12.07
CA PRO A 371 -13.58 -23.95 -12.44
C PRO A 371 -14.39 -24.54 -11.28
#